data_f687b479099ecd2d36995c277933517f
#
_entry.id   f687b479099ecd2d36995c277933517f
#
_cell.length_a   1.000
_cell.length_b   1.000
_cell.length_c   1.000
_cell.angle_alpha   90.00
_cell.angle_beta   90.00
_cell.angle_gamma   90.00
#
_symmetry.space_group_name_H-M   'P 1'
#
loop_
_entity.id
_entity.type
_entity.pdbx_description
1 polymer ?
#
loop_
_entity_poly.entity_id
_entity_poly.type
_entity_poly.pdbx_seq_one_letter_code
_entity_poly.pdbx_strand_id
1 'polypeptide(L)'
;MRFEDFKSGVWRQQYQYKSFLPSLVNQEWSWEDPRLNVLLENATRALGELNAYTRIVPDVDLFIQMHIRKEANTSSRIEGTKTEIEDDVLSAEEVAPEKRDDWLEVQNYVEAMNTAVKALETLPLSLRLLRDTHTVLLSGSRGEHKTPGEFRTSQNWIGGTSPADAAFVPPVSTDMPDLLTDLEAFWHNPNVQVPHLIRVAISHYQFETIHPFQDGNGRIGRLMIPLYLISNKLLDKPSLYLSAHFEKYRNEYYDALSRVRVSNDVGGWCRFFLQAIVDTATNGRSTFEKVLALRTDLESRVFTLGRRAGNARKLIQYLYACPAISLTGIESVLGIKRNPARELLAGLEKLGVLEEMTGFKRNRIFLFQSYLGIFRDHRVGDQLSDNAGKREP
;
A
#
# COMPACT_ATOMS: atom_id res chain seq x y z
N MET A 1 11.61 -1.15 29.14
CA MET A 1 10.16 -0.84 29.29
C MET A 1 9.37 -2.12 29.02
N ARG A 2 8.66 -2.64 30.00
CA ARG A 2 7.72 -3.73 29.74
C ARG A 2 6.43 -3.19 29.14
N PHE A 3 5.78 -3.96 28.28
CA PHE A 3 4.51 -3.52 27.65
C PHE A 3 3.43 -3.21 28.70
N GLU A 4 3.42 -3.97 29.79
CA GLU A 4 2.47 -3.83 30.89
C GLU A 4 2.68 -2.55 31.72
N ASP A 5 3.92 -2.04 31.74
CA ASP A 5 4.32 -0.82 32.48
C ASP A 5 4.26 0.45 31.59
N PHE A 6 4.08 0.27 30.28
CA PHE A 6 4.10 1.40 29.34
C PHE A 6 2.95 2.36 29.58
N LYS A 7 3.29 3.64 29.69
CA LYS A 7 2.34 4.74 29.67
C LYS A 7 2.43 5.44 28.32
N SER A 8 1.38 5.35 27.55
CA SER A 8 1.36 5.82 26.16
C SER A 8 1.51 7.32 26.00
N GLY A 9 1.21 8.09 27.04
CA GLY A 9 1.32 9.54 27.06
C GLY A 9 0.38 10.19 28.08
N VAL A 10 0.23 11.49 27.96
CA VAL A 10 -0.62 12.29 28.84
C VAL A 10 -1.49 13.26 28.03
N TRP A 11 -2.73 13.46 28.48
CA TRP A 11 -3.61 14.48 27.96
C TRP A 11 -3.26 15.83 28.59
N ARG A 12 -2.95 16.84 27.74
CA ARG A 12 -2.65 18.21 28.17
C ARG A 12 -3.82 19.13 27.84
N GLN A 13 -4.29 19.90 28.84
CA GLN A 13 -5.35 20.89 28.62
C GLN A 13 -4.79 22.04 27.79
N GLN A 14 -5.45 22.35 26.69
CA GLN A 14 -5.32 23.55 25.89
C GLN A 14 -6.50 24.49 26.18
N TYR A 15 -6.55 25.65 25.53
CA TYR A 15 -7.60 26.64 25.84
C TYR A 15 -9.02 26.09 25.71
N GLN A 16 -9.36 25.41 24.60
CA GLN A 16 -10.69 24.89 24.31
C GLN A 16 -10.76 23.36 24.09
N TYR A 17 -9.64 22.66 24.13
CA TYR A 17 -9.54 21.22 23.85
C TYR A 17 -8.43 20.57 24.67
N LYS A 18 -8.32 19.25 24.57
CA LYS A 18 -7.18 18.50 25.12
C LYS A 18 -6.35 17.92 23.97
N SER A 19 -5.04 18.13 23.98
CA SER A 19 -4.11 17.46 23.08
C SER A 19 -3.41 16.30 23.80
N PHE A 20 -3.03 15.28 23.07
CA PHE A 20 -2.32 14.11 23.60
C PHE A 20 -0.83 14.27 23.36
N LEU A 21 -0.02 14.26 24.43
CA LEU A 21 1.42 14.19 24.32
C LEU A 21 1.85 12.75 24.51
N PRO A 22 2.30 12.03 23.45
CA PRO A 22 2.77 10.66 23.56
C PRO A 22 4.10 10.59 24.31
N SER A 23 4.34 9.45 24.97
CA SER A 23 5.65 9.11 25.54
C SER A 23 6.66 8.80 24.44
N LEU A 24 7.94 8.96 24.74
CA LEU A 24 9.05 8.59 23.87
C LEU A 24 9.12 7.06 23.72
N VAL A 25 9.55 6.60 22.54
CA VAL A 25 9.58 5.18 22.20
C VAL A 25 10.97 4.60 22.01
N ASN A 26 11.99 5.44 21.93
CA ASN A 26 13.38 5.02 21.74
C ASN A 26 13.97 4.44 23.03
N GLN A 27 13.49 3.26 23.41
CA GLN A 27 13.90 2.51 24.60
C GLN A 27 13.80 1.03 24.34
N GLU A 28 14.41 0.20 25.21
CA GLU A 28 14.22 -1.24 25.16
C GLU A 28 12.80 -1.63 25.49
N TRP A 29 12.29 -2.63 24.77
CA TRP A 29 10.96 -3.15 24.94
C TRP A 29 10.99 -4.63 25.28
N SER A 30 10.18 -5.03 26.25
CA SER A 30 9.97 -6.43 26.63
C SER A 30 8.50 -6.71 26.92
N TRP A 31 8.11 -7.96 26.88
CA TRP A 31 6.75 -8.42 27.13
C TRP A 31 6.75 -9.86 27.65
N GLU A 32 5.69 -10.25 28.34
CA GLU A 32 5.50 -11.59 28.89
C GLU A 32 4.37 -12.35 28.18
N ASP A 33 3.69 -11.77 27.15
CA ASP A 33 2.57 -12.39 26.45
C ASP A 33 3.04 -13.52 25.51
N PRO A 34 2.78 -14.82 25.80
CA PRO A 34 3.19 -15.93 24.94
C PRO A 34 2.55 -15.88 23.54
N ARG A 35 1.32 -15.32 23.43
CA ARG A 35 0.63 -15.20 22.14
C ARG A 35 1.36 -14.23 21.20
N LEU A 36 1.96 -13.18 21.77
CA LEU A 36 2.75 -12.24 20.97
C LEU A 36 4.00 -12.92 20.39
N ASN A 37 4.66 -13.83 21.15
CA ASN A 37 5.79 -14.59 20.67
C ASN A 37 5.42 -15.50 19.50
N VAL A 38 4.30 -16.22 19.60
CA VAL A 38 3.80 -17.09 18.52
C VAL A 38 3.43 -16.27 17.27
N LEU A 39 2.80 -15.11 17.44
CA LEU A 39 2.47 -14.22 16.33
C LEU A 39 3.73 -13.65 15.69
N LEU A 40 4.73 -13.28 16.48
CA LEU A 40 6.00 -12.76 15.97
C LEU A 40 6.74 -13.81 15.13
N GLU A 41 6.78 -15.06 15.60
CA GLU A 41 7.34 -16.20 14.85
C GLU A 41 6.59 -16.41 13.52
N ASN A 42 5.26 -16.47 13.56
CA ASN A 42 4.42 -16.64 12.37
C ASN A 42 4.59 -15.48 11.38
N ALA A 43 4.61 -14.24 11.87
CA ALA A 43 4.79 -13.05 11.03
C ALA A 43 6.19 -13.03 10.38
N THR A 44 7.23 -13.39 11.14
CA THR A 44 8.60 -13.45 10.61
C THR A 44 8.73 -14.52 9.54
N ARG A 45 8.15 -15.71 9.76
CA ARG A 45 8.13 -16.79 8.77
C ARG A 45 7.36 -16.38 7.52
N ALA A 46 6.14 -15.87 7.65
CA ALA A 46 5.32 -15.47 6.51
C ALA A 46 5.98 -14.37 5.68
N LEU A 47 6.62 -13.40 6.34
CA LEU A 47 7.39 -12.34 5.66
C LEU A 47 8.60 -12.91 4.90
N GLY A 48 9.34 -13.84 5.51
CA GLY A 48 10.48 -14.52 4.87
C GLY A 48 10.05 -15.34 3.65
N GLU A 49 8.92 -16.06 3.74
CA GLU A 49 8.33 -16.79 2.61
C GLU A 49 7.94 -15.84 1.48
N LEU A 50 7.27 -14.72 1.78
CA LEU A 50 6.93 -13.70 0.79
C LEU A 50 8.18 -13.12 0.13
N ASN A 51 9.21 -12.77 0.91
CA ASN A 51 10.46 -12.22 0.37
C ASN A 51 11.18 -13.22 -0.54
N ALA A 52 11.12 -14.53 -0.24
CA ALA A 52 11.71 -15.56 -1.09
C ALA A 52 11.09 -15.56 -2.50
N TYR A 53 9.78 -15.34 -2.63
CA TYR A 53 9.14 -15.22 -3.94
C TYR A 53 9.68 -14.05 -4.76
N THR A 54 10.03 -12.92 -4.14
CA THR A 54 10.60 -11.78 -4.86
C THR A 54 11.98 -12.07 -5.46
N ARG A 55 12.69 -13.11 -4.98
CA ARG A 55 13.99 -13.55 -5.48
C ARG A 55 13.89 -14.58 -6.59
N ILE A 56 12.86 -15.40 -6.59
CA ILE A 56 12.71 -16.53 -7.53
C ILE A 56 11.77 -16.23 -8.70
N VAL A 57 10.88 -15.24 -8.57
CA VAL A 57 9.96 -14.84 -9.65
C VAL A 57 10.74 -14.08 -10.71
N PRO A 58 10.79 -14.58 -11.97
CA PRO A 58 11.44 -13.85 -13.05
C PRO A 58 10.72 -12.54 -13.35
N ASP A 59 11.50 -11.48 -13.63
CA ASP A 59 10.97 -10.14 -13.94
C ASP A 59 10.05 -9.59 -12.83
N VAL A 60 10.36 -9.88 -11.57
CA VAL A 60 9.54 -9.55 -10.40
C VAL A 60 9.13 -8.06 -10.35
N ASP A 61 9.99 -7.17 -10.83
CA ASP A 61 9.73 -5.72 -10.84
C ASP A 61 8.48 -5.35 -11.65
N LEU A 62 8.13 -6.12 -12.69
CA LEU A 62 6.89 -5.92 -13.45
C LEU A 62 5.65 -6.21 -12.58
N PHE A 63 5.72 -7.26 -11.77
CA PHE A 63 4.61 -7.66 -10.89
C PHE A 63 4.51 -6.77 -9.65
N ILE A 64 5.64 -6.29 -9.12
CA ILE A 64 5.69 -5.37 -7.99
C ILE A 64 4.92 -4.07 -8.30
N GLN A 65 4.94 -3.57 -9.53
CA GLN A 65 4.19 -2.36 -9.88
C GLN A 65 2.67 -2.51 -9.62
N MET A 66 2.09 -3.69 -9.88
CA MET A 66 0.68 -3.92 -9.57
C MET A 66 0.42 -4.08 -8.06
N HIS A 67 1.36 -4.63 -7.30
CA HIS A 67 1.27 -4.64 -5.84
C HIS A 67 1.30 -3.21 -5.28
N ILE A 68 2.18 -2.33 -5.79
CA ILE A 68 2.24 -0.91 -5.40
C ILE A 68 0.92 -0.21 -5.76
N ARG A 69 0.36 -0.43 -6.96
CA ARG A 69 -0.93 0.14 -7.38
C ARG A 69 -2.08 -0.32 -6.48
N LYS A 70 -2.14 -1.61 -6.17
CA LYS A 70 -3.15 -2.15 -5.24
C LYS A 70 -3.03 -1.48 -3.86
N GLU A 71 -1.83 -1.35 -3.33
CA GLU A 71 -1.60 -0.65 -2.06
C GLU A 71 -2.03 0.81 -2.14
N ALA A 72 -1.62 1.53 -3.20
CA ALA A 72 -1.95 2.92 -3.42
C ALA A 72 -3.46 3.15 -3.45
N ASN A 73 -4.20 2.31 -4.21
CA ASN A 73 -5.66 2.33 -4.27
C ASN A 73 -6.27 2.08 -2.88
N THR A 74 -5.88 1.00 -2.24
CA THR A 74 -6.44 0.60 -0.94
C THR A 74 -6.11 1.60 0.16
N SER A 75 -4.86 2.10 0.21
CA SER A 75 -4.43 3.11 1.18
C SER A 75 -5.18 4.44 1.01
N SER A 76 -5.37 4.88 -0.24
CA SER A 76 -6.14 6.09 -0.54
C SER A 76 -7.63 5.91 -0.25
N ARG A 77 -8.17 4.71 -0.45
CA ARG A 77 -9.57 4.36 -0.14
C ARG A 77 -9.88 4.40 1.37
N ILE A 78 -8.92 4.09 2.23
CA ILE A 78 -9.03 4.32 3.68
C ILE A 78 -9.28 5.81 3.97
N GLU A 79 -8.68 6.71 3.19
CA GLU A 79 -8.85 8.17 3.30
C GLU A 79 -10.07 8.71 2.54
N GLY A 80 -10.79 7.88 1.79
CA GLY A 80 -12.07 8.21 1.17
C GLY A 80 -12.10 8.33 -0.35
N THR A 81 -11.03 7.97 -1.08
CA THR A 81 -11.06 7.89 -2.55
C THR A 81 -11.98 6.76 -3.02
N LYS A 82 -12.48 6.87 -4.27
CA LYS A 82 -13.50 5.96 -4.84
C LYS A 82 -13.06 5.30 -6.15
N THR A 83 -11.77 5.35 -6.50
CA THR A 83 -11.25 4.65 -7.68
C THR A 83 -11.20 3.15 -7.47
N GLU A 84 -11.42 2.41 -8.55
CA GLU A 84 -11.18 0.96 -8.61
C GLU A 84 -9.84 0.69 -9.30
N ILE A 85 -9.30 -0.52 -9.15
CA ILE A 85 -7.97 -0.86 -9.72
C ILE A 85 -7.93 -0.74 -11.24
N GLU A 86 -9.07 -0.88 -11.91
CA GLU A 86 -9.23 -0.68 -13.36
C GLU A 86 -9.08 0.79 -13.76
N ASP A 87 -9.55 1.73 -12.92
CA ASP A 87 -9.36 3.16 -13.15
C ASP A 87 -7.87 3.53 -13.02
N ASP A 88 -7.16 2.93 -12.06
CA ASP A 88 -5.77 3.27 -11.72
C ASP A 88 -4.75 2.89 -12.81
N VAL A 89 -5.12 1.98 -13.71
CA VAL A 89 -4.25 1.54 -14.82
C VAL A 89 -4.51 2.31 -16.12
N LEU A 90 -5.49 3.21 -16.14
CA LEU A 90 -5.81 4.09 -17.27
C LEU A 90 -4.91 5.34 -17.27
N SER A 91 -4.81 6.00 -18.44
CA SER A 91 -4.22 7.33 -18.52
C SER A 91 -5.20 8.42 -18.03
N ALA A 92 -4.69 9.59 -17.70
CA ALA A 92 -5.50 10.71 -17.20
C ALA A 92 -6.64 11.13 -18.16
N GLU A 93 -6.43 10.97 -19.46
CA GLU A 93 -7.42 11.30 -20.50
C GLU A 93 -8.54 10.25 -20.57
N GLU A 94 -8.26 9.02 -20.15
CA GLU A 94 -9.17 7.87 -20.22
C GLU A 94 -10.04 7.73 -18.97
N VAL A 95 -9.61 8.34 -17.85
CA VAL A 95 -10.36 8.35 -16.59
C VAL A 95 -11.51 9.35 -16.65
N ALA A 96 -12.67 8.94 -16.14
CA ALA A 96 -13.85 9.80 -16.03
C ALA A 96 -13.52 11.09 -15.24
N PRO A 97 -13.94 12.28 -15.71
CA PRO A 97 -13.57 13.55 -15.10
C PRO A 97 -13.81 13.63 -13.59
N GLU A 98 -14.90 13.04 -13.11
CA GLU A 98 -15.27 13.02 -11.69
C GLU A 98 -14.37 12.14 -10.81
N LYS A 99 -13.56 11.26 -11.42
CA LYS A 99 -12.62 10.37 -10.71
C LYS A 99 -11.16 10.85 -10.81
N ARG A 100 -10.86 11.89 -11.57
CA ARG A 100 -9.49 12.32 -11.89
C ARG A 100 -8.69 12.71 -10.66
N ASP A 101 -9.30 13.40 -9.70
CA ASP A 101 -8.62 13.79 -8.47
C ASP A 101 -8.26 12.57 -7.63
N ASP A 102 -9.18 11.63 -7.47
CA ASP A 102 -8.95 10.38 -6.76
C ASP A 102 -7.88 9.52 -7.47
N TRP A 103 -7.95 9.44 -8.81
CA TRP A 103 -6.95 8.79 -9.64
C TRP A 103 -5.56 9.42 -9.47
N LEU A 104 -5.47 10.74 -9.47
CA LEU A 104 -4.20 11.46 -9.26
C LEU A 104 -3.59 11.15 -7.90
N GLU A 105 -4.39 11.08 -6.84
CA GLU A 105 -3.94 10.70 -5.50
C GLU A 105 -3.32 9.28 -5.49
N VAL A 106 -3.91 8.33 -6.23
CA VAL A 106 -3.37 6.99 -6.37
C VAL A 106 -2.07 6.99 -7.17
N GLN A 107 -1.99 7.72 -8.31
CA GLN A 107 -0.75 7.84 -9.09
C GLN A 107 0.38 8.48 -8.26
N ASN A 108 0.07 9.52 -7.49
CA ASN A 108 1.05 10.17 -6.61
C ASN A 108 1.56 9.21 -5.53
N TYR A 109 0.70 8.36 -4.97
CA TYR A 109 1.15 7.33 -4.02
C TYR A 109 2.11 6.33 -4.66
N VAL A 110 1.80 5.86 -5.87
CA VAL A 110 2.67 4.96 -6.65
C VAL A 110 4.03 5.62 -6.90
N GLU A 111 4.04 6.87 -7.33
CA GLU A 111 5.27 7.63 -7.59
C GLU A 111 6.05 7.88 -6.29
N ALA A 112 5.37 8.25 -5.21
CA ALA A 112 5.98 8.45 -3.89
C ALA A 112 6.66 7.17 -3.38
N MET A 113 6.01 6.00 -3.52
CA MET A 113 6.60 4.71 -3.17
C MET A 113 7.83 4.40 -4.01
N ASN A 114 7.73 4.51 -5.34
CA ASN A 114 8.83 4.19 -6.25
C ASN A 114 10.05 5.10 -5.99
N THR A 115 9.81 6.39 -5.81
CA THR A 115 10.85 7.39 -5.53
C THR A 115 11.50 7.12 -4.16
N ALA A 116 10.71 6.82 -3.13
CA ALA A 116 11.22 6.54 -1.79
C ALA A 116 12.05 5.24 -1.74
N VAL A 117 11.58 4.17 -2.41
CA VAL A 117 12.35 2.91 -2.50
C VAL A 117 13.68 3.13 -3.21
N LYS A 118 13.68 3.89 -4.30
CA LYS A 118 14.92 4.25 -5.00
C LYS A 118 15.87 5.08 -4.13
N ALA A 119 15.33 6.01 -3.36
CA ALA A 119 16.13 6.84 -2.45
C ALA A 119 16.79 6.02 -1.33
N LEU A 120 16.17 4.93 -0.87
CA LEU A 120 16.74 4.00 0.12
C LEU A 120 18.02 3.30 -0.36
N GLU A 121 18.34 3.29 -1.65
CA GLU A 121 19.61 2.76 -2.15
C GLU A 121 20.82 3.59 -1.68
N THR A 122 20.61 4.88 -1.37
CA THR A 122 21.66 5.82 -1.01
C THR A 122 21.41 6.57 0.30
N LEU A 123 20.18 6.60 0.77
CA LEU A 123 19.76 7.31 1.99
C LEU A 123 19.17 6.32 3.00
N PRO A 124 19.41 6.52 4.31
CA PRO A 124 18.68 5.75 5.32
C PRO A 124 17.22 6.17 5.38
N LEU A 125 16.35 5.30 5.92
CA LEU A 125 15.03 5.72 6.35
C LEU A 125 15.17 6.88 7.33
N SER A 126 14.54 8.01 7.07
CA SER A 126 14.71 9.24 7.86
C SER A 126 13.48 10.14 7.74
N LEU A 127 13.35 11.07 8.68
CA LEU A 127 12.32 12.11 8.60
C LEU A 127 12.44 12.93 7.31
N ARG A 128 13.67 13.15 6.84
CA ARG A 128 13.90 13.80 5.54
C ARG A 128 13.29 13.00 4.41
N LEU A 129 13.55 11.69 4.35
CA LEU A 129 12.97 10.83 3.32
C LEU A 129 11.44 10.85 3.37
N LEU A 130 10.84 10.81 4.57
CA LEU A 130 9.39 10.91 4.71
C LEU A 130 8.82 12.24 4.23
N ARG A 131 9.53 13.35 4.48
CA ARG A 131 9.14 14.67 3.97
C ARG A 131 9.24 14.76 2.45
N ASP A 132 10.32 14.25 1.86
CA ASP A 132 10.50 14.21 0.40
C ASP A 132 9.40 13.34 -0.23
N THR A 133 9.07 12.19 0.37
CA THR A 133 7.98 11.30 -0.04
C THR A 133 6.61 11.98 0.06
N HIS A 134 6.37 12.74 1.13
CA HIS A 134 5.14 13.49 1.33
C HIS A 134 4.96 14.61 0.27
N THR A 135 6.06 15.23 -0.15
CA THR A 135 6.02 16.22 -1.25
C THR A 135 5.48 15.60 -2.54
N VAL A 136 5.97 14.42 -2.90
CA VAL A 136 5.50 13.69 -4.08
C VAL A 136 4.03 13.26 -3.91
N LEU A 137 3.69 12.72 -2.73
CA LEU A 137 2.34 12.21 -2.42
C LEU A 137 1.24 13.26 -2.61
N LEU A 138 1.49 14.51 -2.26
CA LEU A 138 0.48 15.58 -2.33
C LEU A 138 0.63 16.48 -3.57
N SER A 139 1.52 16.18 -4.50
CA SER A 139 1.76 17.00 -5.70
C SER A 139 0.52 17.09 -6.59
N GLY A 140 0.06 18.30 -6.93
CA GLY A 140 -1.06 18.54 -7.85
C GLY A 140 -2.41 17.95 -7.42
N SER A 141 -2.51 17.39 -6.20
CA SER A 141 -3.75 16.82 -5.64
C SER A 141 -4.49 17.82 -4.75
N ARG A 142 -5.66 17.39 -4.24
CA ARG A 142 -6.45 18.19 -3.27
C ARG A 142 -5.65 18.63 -2.04
N GLY A 143 -4.59 17.90 -1.69
CA GLY A 143 -3.68 18.20 -0.58
C GLY A 143 -2.57 19.20 -0.89
N GLU A 144 -2.43 19.71 -2.11
CA GLU A 144 -1.35 20.62 -2.52
C GLU A 144 -1.24 21.89 -1.65
N HIS A 145 -2.38 22.37 -1.13
CA HIS A 145 -2.43 23.54 -0.23
C HIS A 145 -2.05 23.22 1.23
N LYS A 146 -1.72 21.98 1.54
CA LYS A 146 -1.41 21.48 2.89
C LYS A 146 0.10 21.39 3.15
N THR A 147 0.88 22.31 2.61
CA THR A 147 2.33 22.40 2.78
C THR A 147 3.06 21.07 2.55
N PRO A 148 3.07 20.54 1.28
CA PRO A 148 3.73 19.26 0.97
C PRO A 148 5.20 19.26 1.41
N GLY A 149 5.63 18.20 2.12
CA GLY A 149 6.99 18.04 2.61
C GLY A 149 7.32 18.80 3.90
N GLU A 150 6.38 19.55 4.47
CA GLU A 150 6.61 20.29 5.68
C GLU A 150 5.80 19.74 6.87
N PHE A 151 6.46 19.64 8.02
CA PHE A 151 5.74 19.34 9.25
C PHE A 151 4.87 20.54 9.65
N ARG A 152 3.68 20.24 10.17
CA ARG A 152 2.73 21.26 10.56
C ARG A 152 3.24 22.19 11.64
N THR A 153 2.89 23.43 11.53
CA THR A 153 3.15 24.47 12.55
C THR A 153 1.89 24.84 13.33
N SER A 154 0.73 24.37 12.87
CA SER A 154 -0.58 24.58 13.51
C SER A 154 -1.15 23.27 14.06
N GLN A 155 -2.19 23.37 14.89
CA GLN A 155 -2.88 22.20 15.41
C GLN A 155 -3.74 21.57 14.32
N ASN A 156 -3.62 20.24 14.16
CA ASN A 156 -4.55 19.41 13.40
C ASN A 156 -5.32 18.48 14.36
N TRP A 157 -6.31 17.75 13.82
CA TRP A 157 -7.12 16.82 14.58
C TRP A 157 -7.66 15.71 13.69
N ILE A 158 -8.13 14.62 14.28
CA ILE A 158 -8.70 13.48 13.59
C ILE A 158 -10.18 13.35 13.98
N GLY A 159 -11.05 13.31 12.96
CA GLY A 159 -12.52 13.30 13.15
C GLY A 159 -13.05 14.62 13.68
N GLY A 160 -14.39 14.81 13.57
CA GLY A 160 -15.01 16.06 13.97
C GLY A 160 -14.76 17.24 13.04
N THR A 161 -15.27 18.41 13.42
CA THR A 161 -15.16 19.66 12.64
C THR A 161 -14.13 20.63 13.22
N SER A 162 -13.72 20.39 14.46
CA SER A 162 -12.79 21.24 15.21
C SER A 162 -12.03 20.43 16.26
N PRO A 163 -10.94 20.94 16.85
CA PRO A 163 -10.27 20.25 17.96
C PRO A 163 -11.16 20.01 19.18
N ALA A 164 -12.26 20.78 19.33
CA ALA A 164 -13.15 20.67 20.49
C ALA A 164 -14.11 19.44 20.40
N ASP A 165 -14.47 19.01 19.19
CA ASP A 165 -15.33 17.86 18.91
C ASP A 165 -14.59 16.69 18.22
N ALA A 166 -13.26 16.78 18.14
CA ALA A 166 -12.43 15.78 17.49
C ALA A 166 -12.41 14.44 18.24
N ALA A 167 -12.34 13.36 17.49
CA ALA A 167 -12.12 12.02 18.06
C ALA A 167 -10.72 11.89 18.68
N PHE A 168 -9.71 12.56 18.11
CA PHE A 168 -8.35 12.62 18.63
C PHE A 168 -7.67 13.94 18.24
N VAL A 169 -6.98 14.54 19.21
CA VAL A 169 -6.12 15.72 18.97
C VAL A 169 -4.67 15.35 19.27
N PRO A 170 -3.81 15.32 18.24
CA PRO A 170 -2.39 15.03 18.36
C PRO A 170 -1.64 16.08 19.22
N PRO A 171 -0.34 15.86 19.53
CA PRO A 171 0.45 16.81 20.30
C PRO A 171 0.51 18.19 19.61
N VAL A 172 0.72 19.23 20.39
CA VAL A 172 0.92 20.58 19.83
C VAL A 172 2.21 20.62 18.99
N SER A 173 2.25 21.52 18.01
CA SER A 173 3.38 21.58 17.06
C SER A 173 4.72 21.80 17.73
N THR A 174 4.76 22.48 18.86
CA THR A 174 6.00 22.74 19.64
C THR A 174 6.61 21.47 20.28
N ASP A 175 5.81 20.44 20.53
CA ASP A 175 6.29 19.17 21.09
C ASP A 175 6.80 18.20 19.99
N MET A 176 6.45 18.44 18.73
CA MET A 176 6.75 17.50 17.62
C MET A 176 8.24 17.28 17.35
N PRO A 177 9.14 18.31 17.40
CA PRO A 177 10.54 18.08 17.09
C PRO A 177 11.20 16.99 17.96
N ASP A 178 10.93 17.01 19.26
CA ASP A 178 11.48 16.01 20.18
C ASP A 178 10.88 14.61 19.93
N LEU A 179 9.58 14.52 19.70
CA LEU A 179 8.88 13.28 19.40
C LEU A 179 9.35 12.65 18.09
N LEU A 180 9.55 13.46 17.05
CA LEU A 180 10.03 12.98 15.76
C LEU A 180 11.50 12.57 15.81
N THR A 181 12.33 13.33 16.52
CA THR A 181 13.75 12.98 16.75
C THR A 181 13.86 11.65 17.50
N ASP A 182 13.04 11.43 18.52
CA ASP A 182 12.99 10.17 19.26
C ASP A 182 12.54 9.00 18.35
N LEU A 183 11.52 9.21 17.51
CA LEU A 183 11.04 8.22 16.58
C LEU A 183 12.10 7.82 15.54
N GLU A 184 12.80 8.80 14.95
CA GLU A 184 13.89 8.52 14.01
C GLU A 184 15.06 7.81 14.69
N ALA A 185 15.43 8.24 15.90
CA ALA A 185 16.44 7.56 16.71
C ALA A 185 16.02 6.10 16.99
N PHE A 186 14.75 5.85 17.30
CA PHE A 186 14.23 4.48 17.53
C PHE A 186 14.44 3.57 16.33
N TRP A 187 14.31 4.05 15.09
CA TRP A 187 14.55 3.24 13.89
C TRP A 187 15.98 2.72 13.79
N HIS A 188 16.96 3.52 14.26
CA HIS A 188 18.39 3.29 14.02
C HIS A 188 19.19 2.92 15.27
N ASN A 189 18.59 2.98 16.47
CA ASN A 189 19.31 2.74 17.72
C ASN A 189 19.74 1.25 17.83
N PRO A 190 21.07 0.95 17.71
CA PRO A 190 21.56 -0.41 17.80
C PRO A 190 21.54 -0.96 19.24
N ASN A 191 21.45 -0.08 20.24
CA ASN A 191 21.40 -0.47 21.64
C ASN A 191 20.00 -0.94 22.06
N VAL A 192 18.96 -0.58 21.31
CA VAL A 192 17.58 -1.03 21.55
C VAL A 192 17.38 -2.38 20.89
N GLN A 193 17.44 -3.45 21.68
CA GLN A 193 17.25 -4.82 21.19
C GLN A 193 15.77 -5.19 21.19
N VAL A 194 15.05 -4.78 20.14
CA VAL A 194 13.67 -5.15 19.91
C VAL A 194 13.52 -5.72 18.48
N PRO A 195 12.75 -6.82 18.30
CA PRO A 195 12.54 -7.39 16.96
C PRO A 195 11.97 -6.35 15.98
N HIS A 196 12.44 -6.36 14.76
CA HIS A 196 12.08 -5.37 13.75
C HIS A 196 10.56 -5.25 13.53
N LEU A 197 9.82 -6.36 13.56
CA LEU A 197 8.36 -6.33 13.38
C LEU A 197 7.62 -5.67 14.54
N ILE A 198 8.16 -5.76 15.75
CA ILE A 198 7.66 -5.01 16.93
C ILE A 198 8.07 -3.54 16.80
N ARG A 199 9.32 -3.27 16.39
CA ARG A 199 9.81 -1.89 16.23
C ARG A 199 8.98 -1.11 15.21
N VAL A 200 8.68 -1.70 14.04
CA VAL A 200 7.85 -1.04 13.03
C VAL A 200 6.39 -0.89 13.48
N ALA A 201 5.85 -1.84 14.26
CA ALA A 201 4.51 -1.71 14.83
C ALA A 201 4.40 -0.52 15.78
N ILE A 202 5.36 -0.39 16.70
CA ILE A 202 5.44 0.74 17.65
C ILE A 202 5.67 2.05 16.87
N SER A 203 6.55 2.04 15.87
CA SER A 203 6.84 3.21 15.03
C SER A 203 5.61 3.71 14.27
N HIS A 204 4.82 2.80 13.70
CA HIS A 204 3.57 3.16 13.02
C HIS A 204 2.56 3.80 13.99
N TYR A 205 2.35 3.17 15.15
CA TYR A 205 1.50 3.76 16.20
C TYR A 205 1.97 5.17 16.62
N GLN A 206 3.27 5.33 16.85
CA GLN A 206 3.85 6.60 17.27
C GLN A 206 3.70 7.67 16.20
N PHE A 207 3.98 7.34 14.93
CA PHE A 207 3.80 8.25 13.80
C PHE A 207 2.34 8.70 13.65
N GLU A 208 1.37 7.76 13.69
CA GLU A 208 -0.06 8.06 13.63
C GLU A 208 -0.54 8.89 14.85
N THR A 209 0.13 8.75 15.99
CA THR A 209 -0.19 9.52 17.19
C THR A 209 0.40 10.93 17.14
N ILE A 210 1.64 11.10 16.65
CA ILE A 210 2.25 12.43 16.44
C ILE A 210 1.52 13.20 15.35
N HIS A 211 1.11 12.53 14.28
CA HIS A 211 0.36 13.09 13.15
C HIS A 211 1.02 14.36 12.58
N PRO A 212 2.27 14.25 12.08
CA PRO A 212 3.15 15.41 11.90
C PRO A 212 2.82 16.31 10.72
N PHE A 213 2.01 15.88 9.76
CA PHE A 213 1.65 16.67 8.59
C PHE A 213 0.24 17.26 8.71
N GLN A 214 -0.08 18.26 7.90
CA GLN A 214 -1.44 18.81 7.84
C GLN A 214 -2.45 17.86 7.18
N ASP A 215 -1.98 17.03 6.23
CA ASP A 215 -2.74 16.02 5.52
C ASP A 215 -1.80 14.86 5.15
N GLY A 216 -2.33 13.72 4.68
CA GLY A 216 -1.55 12.60 4.17
C GLY A 216 -0.83 11.74 5.23
N ASN A 217 -1.05 11.99 6.53
CA ASN A 217 -0.36 11.24 7.59
C ASN A 217 -0.62 9.74 7.51
N GLY A 218 -1.87 9.31 7.36
CA GLY A 218 -2.21 7.89 7.27
C GLY A 218 -1.53 7.22 6.07
N ARG A 219 -1.49 7.87 4.90
CA ARG A 219 -0.80 7.35 3.71
C ARG A 219 0.71 7.23 3.94
N ILE A 220 1.35 8.26 4.51
CA ILE A 220 2.78 8.21 4.85
C ILE A 220 3.07 7.17 5.94
N GLY A 221 2.26 7.09 6.98
CA GLY A 221 2.41 6.08 8.04
C GLY A 221 2.36 4.65 7.50
N ARG A 222 1.43 4.36 6.58
CA ARG A 222 1.35 3.05 5.91
C ARG A 222 2.51 2.81 4.94
N LEU A 223 2.94 3.84 4.20
CA LEU A 223 4.09 3.78 3.29
C LEU A 223 5.42 3.61 4.04
N MET A 224 5.55 4.15 5.25
CA MET A 224 6.73 3.97 6.10
C MET A 224 6.98 2.48 6.43
N ILE A 225 5.96 1.65 6.52
CA ILE A 225 6.09 0.23 6.89
C ILE A 225 6.97 -0.53 5.90
N PRO A 226 6.65 -0.63 4.59
CA PRO A 226 7.52 -1.29 3.63
C PRO A 226 8.89 -0.61 3.50
N LEU A 227 8.98 0.70 3.62
CA LEU A 227 10.26 1.41 3.59
C LEU A 227 11.17 1.00 4.77
N TYR A 228 10.59 0.86 5.97
CA TYR A 228 11.31 0.35 7.13
C TYR A 228 11.82 -1.09 6.92
N LEU A 229 10.98 -1.96 6.36
CA LEU A 229 11.33 -3.36 6.12
C LEU A 229 12.43 -3.49 5.05
N ILE A 230 12.42 -2.66 4.01
CA ILE A 230 13.45 -2.63 2.97
C ILE A 230 14.76 -2.07 3.54
N SER A 231 14.73 -0.96 4.26
CA SER A 231 15.92 -0.32 4.84
C SER A 231 16.66 -1.26 5.81
N ASN A 232 15.92 -2.14 6.49
CA ASN A 232 16.46 -3.15 7.41
C ASN A 232 16.67 -4.53 6.74
N LYS A 233 16.59 -4.63 5.41
CA LYS A 233 16.84 -5.86 4.63
C LYS A 233 15.95 -7.05 4.99
N LEU A 234 14.76 -6.79 5.50
CA LEU A 234 13.73 -7.80 5.75
C LEU A 234 12.92 -8.08 4.48
N LEU A 235 12.89 -7.11 3.56
CA LEU A 235 12.36 -7.24 2.21
C LEU A 235 13.39 -6.73 1.21
N ASP A 236 13.54 -7.43 0.09
CA ASP A 236 14.36 -6.96 -1.04
C ASP A 236 13.59 -6.02 -1.96
N LYS A 237 12.27 -6.19 -2.01
CA LYS A 237 11.33 -5.42 -2.85
C LYS A 237 10.10 -5.02 -2.03
N PRO A 238 9.43 -3.93 -2.38
CA PRO A 238 8.19 -3.53 -1.72
C PRO A 238 7.06 -4.50 -2.09
N SER A 239 6.95 -5.60 -1.36
CA SER A 239 5.99 -6.69 -1.62
C SER A 239 4.98 -6.92 -0.50
N LEU A 240 5.18 -6.31 0.68
CA LEU A 240 4.26 -6.38 1.81
C LEU A 240 3.54 -5.04 1.99
N TYR A 241 2.21 -5.07 2.00
CA TYR A 241 1.36 -3.90 2.15
C TYR A 241 0.18 -4.20 3.07
N LEU A 242 0.05 -3.44 4.15
CA LEU A 242 -0.92 -3.72 5.20
C LEU A 242 -2.28 -3.05 4.99
N SER A 243 -2.41 -2.13 4.00
CA SER A 243 -3.63 -1.35 3.83
C SER A 243 -4.86 -2.21 3.57
N ALA A 244 -4.74 -3.33 2.83
CA ALA A 244 -5.85 -4.24 2.60
C ALA A 244 -6.40 -4.87 3.91
N HIS A 245 -5.50 -5.20 4.86
CA HIS A 245 -5.91 -5.68 6.17
C HIS A 245 -6.53 -4.55 7.01
N PHE A 246 -5.90 -3.37 7.02
CA PHE A 246 -6.40 -2.21 7.78
C PHE A 246 -7.75 -1.71 7.26
N GLU A 247 -7.99 -1.76 5.95
CA GLU A 247 -9.29 -1.43 5.36
C GLU A 247 -10.36 -2.46 5.72
N LYS A 248 -10.04 -3.75 5.57
CA LYS A 248 -10.95 -4.86 5.90
C LYS A 248 -11.39 -4.82 7.36
N TYR A 249 -10.46 -4.51 8.26
CA TYR A 249 -10.68 -4.42 9.71
C TYR A 249 -10.56 -2.98 10.21
N ARG A 250 -11.20 -2.05 9.47
CA ARG A 250 -11.02 -0.60 9.68
C ARG A 250 -11.37 -0.15 11.09
N ASN A 251 -12.46 -0.65 11.65
CA ASN A 251 -12.87 -0.30 13.00
C ASN A 251 -11.88 -0.81 14.04
N GLU A 252 -11.46 -2.08 13.90
CA GLU A 252 -10.47 -2.70 14.78
C GLU A 252 -9.12 -2.01 14.73
N TYR A 253 -8.71 -1.53 13.53
CA TYR A 253 -7.47 -0.76 13.34
C TYR A 253 -7.49 0.55 14.14
N TYR A 254 -8.55 1.36 13.99
CA TYR A 254 -8.66 2.62 14.73
C TYR A 254 -8.90 2.38 16.23
N ASP A 255 -9.65 1.36 16.59
CA ASP A 255 -9.85 0.97 17.98
C ASP A 255 -8.55 0.50 18.64
N ALA A 256 -7.70 -0.25 17.90
CA ALA A 256 -6.42 -0.72 18.44
C ALA A 256 -5.47 0.46 18.70
N LEU A 257 -5.36 1.43 17.77
CA LEU A 257 -4.61 2.67 18.00
C LEU A 257 -5.16 3.47 19.19
N SER A 258 -6.49 3.56 19.30
CA SER A 258 -7.16 4.29 20.40
C SER A 258 -6.96 3.62 21.75
N ARG A 259 -7.00 2.28 21.82
CA ARG A 259 -6.74 1.53 23.07
C ARG A 259 -5.33 1.78 23.61
N VAL A 260 -4.32 1.93 22.74
CA VAL A 260 -3.00 2.32 23.24
C VAL A 260 -3.05 3.68 23.94
N ARG A 261 -3.73 4.66 23.36
CA ARG A 261 -3.83 6.04 23.90
C ARG A 261 -4.65 6.11 25.18
N VAL A 262 -5.70 5.30 25.31
CA VAL A 262 -6.67 5.37 26.42
C VAL A 262 -6.31 4.41 27.55
N SER A 263 -5.87 3.20 27.21
CA SER A 263 -5.63 2.11 28.17
C SER A 263 -4.21 1.55 28.19
N ASN A 264 -3.29 2.17 27.45
CA ASN A 264 -1.88 1.76 27.31
C ASN A 264 -1.69 0.34 26.70
N ASP A 265 -2.66 -0.16 25.92
CA ASP A 265 -2.65 -1.51 25.35
C ASP A 265 -1.74 -1.62 24.11
N VAL A 266 -0.44 -1.35 24.28
CA VAL A 266 0.56 -1.52 23.21
C VAL A 266 0.72 -2.98 22.79
N GLY A 267 0.52 -3.93 23.72
CA GLY A 267 0.53 -5.36 23.43
C GLY A 267 -0.61 -5.78 22.50
N GLY A 268 -1.83 -5.26 22.72
CA GLY A 268 -2.98 -5.47 21.83
C GLY A 268 -2.76 -4.91 20.45
N TRP A 269 -2.16 -3.72 20.36
CA TRP A 269 -1.75 -3.12 19.08
C TRP A 269 -0.73 -4.00 18.35
N CYS A 270 0.35 -4.43 19.01
CA CYS A 270 1.36 -5.27 18.39
C CYS A 270 0.78 -6.61 17.90
N ARG A 271 -0.15 -7.23 18.64
CA ARG A 271 -0.85 -8.44 18.17
C ARG A 271 -1.67 -8.18 16.91
N PHE A 272 -2.44 -7.10 16.86
CA PHE A 272 -3.20 -6.71 15.67
C PHE A 272 -2.27 -6.49 14.46
N PHE A 273 -1.19 -5.75 14.66
CA PHE A 273 -0.22 -5.44 13.60
C PHE A 273 0.51 -6.68 13.08
N LEU A 274 0.94 -7.59 13.96
CA LEU A 274 1.58 -8.84 13.55
C LEU A 274 0.61 -9.77 12.82
N GLN A 275 -0.67 -9.82 13.23
CA GLN A 275 -1.69 -10.57 12.50
C GLN A 275 -1.89 -9.98 11.10
N ALA A 276 -1.88 -8.66 10.95
CA ALA A 276 -1.93 -8.01 9.65
C ALA A 276 -0.74 -8.41 8.76
N ILE A 277 0.47 -8.52 9.31
CA ILE A 277 1.65 -9.02 8.57
C ILE A 277 1.43 -10.48 8.13
N VAL A 278 0.98 -11.37 9.02
CA VAL A 278 0.73 -12.78 8.68
C VAL A 278 -0.25 -12.91 7.52
N ASP A 279 -1.40 -12.25 7.64
CA ASP A 279 -2.48 -12.35 6.66
C ASP A 279 -2.03 -11.76 5.31
N THR A 280 -1.39 -10.61 5.34
CA THR A 280 -0.99 -9.90 4.12
C THR A 280 0.18 -10.60 3.42
N ALA A 281 1.17 -11.08 4.16
CA ALA A 281 2.29 -11.84 3.59
C ALA A 281 1.81 -13.16 2.96
N THR A 282 0.89 -13.86 3.61
CA THR A 282 0.27 -15.09 3.07
C THR A 282 -0.52 -14.81 1.79
N ASN A 283 -1.31 -13.74 1.77
CA ASN A 283 -2.06 -13.33 0.59
C ASN A 283 -1.13 -12.87 -0.54
N GLY A 284 -0.07 -12.13 -0.22
CA GLY A 284 0.94 -11.69 -1.20
C GLY A 284 1.64 -12.88 -1.86
N ARG A 285 2.03 -13.91 -1.08
CA ARG A 285 2.58 -15.15 -1.62
C ARG A 285 1.60 -15.83 -2.58
N SER A 286 0.33 -16.00 -2.17
CA SER A 286 -0.70 -16.58 -3.04
C SER A 286 -0.91 -15.78 -4.33
N THR A 287 -0.79 -14.45 -4.27
CA THR A 287 -0.84 -13.58 -5.45
C THR A 287 0.30 -13.88 -6.42
N PHE A 288 1.54 -14.02 -5.93
CA PHE A 288 2.68 -14.42 -6.78
C PHE A 288 2.48 -15.80 -7.40
N GLU A 289 1.97 -16.79 -6.64
CA GLU A 289 1.66 -18.13 -7.15
C GLU A 289 0.64 -18.07 -8.31
N LYS A 290 -0.44 -17.29 -8.16
CA LYS A 290 -1.44 -17.09 -9.21
C LYS A 290 -0.86 -16.39 -10.45
N VAL A 291 -0.01 -15.39 -10.26
CA VAL A 291 0.68 -14.69 -11.38
C VAL A 291 1.58 -15.65 -12.15
N LEU A 292 2.36 -16.49 -11.47
CA LEU A 292 3.21 -17.50 -12.10
C LEU A 292 2.39 -18.55 -12.87
N ALA A 293 1.28 -19.01 -12.29
CA ALA A 293 0.38 -19.94 -12.96
C ALA A 293 -0.24 -19.31 -14.23
N LEU A 294 -0.70 -18.06 -14.13
CA LEU A 294 -1.21 -17.31 -15.30
C LEU A 294 -0.13 -17.16 -16.38
N ARG A 295 1.11 -16.81 -16.01
CA ARG A 295 2.23 -16.69 -16.95
C ARG A 295 2.46 -18.00 -17.70
N THR A 296 2.51 -19.11 -17.00
CA THR A 296 2.72 -20.45 -17.61
C THR A 296 1.58 -20.82 -18.56
N ASP A 297 0.31 -20.57 -18.18
CA ASP A 297 -0.85 -20.80 -19.04
C ASP A 297 -0.76 -19.93 -20.32
N LEU A 298 -0.48 -18.65 -20.17
CA LEU A 298 -0.37 -17.72 -21.30
C LEU A 298 0.76 -18.08 -22.27
N GLU A 299 1.89 -18.55 -21.79
CA GLU A 299 3.00 -18.99 -22.66
C GLU A 299 2.52 -20.13 -23.59
N SER A 300 1.76 -21.09 -23.09
CA SER A 300 1.22 -22.19 -23.89
C SER A 300 0.18 -21.69 -24.90
N ARG A 301 -0.73 -20.80 -24.49
CA ARG A 301 -1.82 -20.27 -25.34
C ARG A 301 -1.27 -19.37 -26.45
N VAL A 302 -0.30 -18.51 -26.14
CA VAL A 302 0.32 -17.60 -27.10
C VAL A 302 1.07 -18.36 -28.20
N PHE A 303 1.63 -19.52 -27.91
CA PHE A 303 2.30 -20.36 -28.92
C PHE A 303 1.37 -20.68 -30.09
N THR A 304 0.05 -20.81 -29.87
CA THR A 304 -0.95 -21.07 -30.93
C THR A 304 -1.09 -19.94 -31.95
N LEU A 305 -0.58 -18.74 -31.66
CA LEU A 305 -0.60 -17.59 -32.57
C LEU A 305 0.44 -17.68 -33.70
N GLY A 306 1.29 -18.71 -33.73
CA GLY A 306 2.28 -18.96 -34.77
C GLY A 306 3.26 -17.80 -34.94
N ARG A 307 3.34 -17.21 -36.14
CA ARG A 307 4.28 -16.09 -36.45
C ARG A 307 4.09 -14.86 -35.55
N ARG A 308 2.91 -14.67 -34.96
CA ARG A 308 2.58 -13.55 -34.08
C ARG A 308 2.99 -13.79 -32.61
N ALA A 309 3.36 -15.03 -32.25
CA ALA A 309 3.68 -15.40 -30.87
C ALA A 309 4.83 -14.56 -30.26
N GLY A 310 5.83 -14.19 -31.07
CA GLY A 310 6.94 -13.33 -30.60
C GLY A 310 6.48 -11.94 -30.15
N ASN A 311 5.62 -11.29 -30.95
CA ASN A 311 5.05 -9.98 -30.59
C ASN A 311 4.04 -10.09 -29.47
N ALA A 312 3.27 -11.18 -29.39
CA ALA A 312 2.34 -11.44 -28.30
C ALA A 312 3.08 -11.55 -26.95
N ARG A 313 4.20 -12.27 -26.88
CA ARG A 313 5.02 -12.37 -25.66
C ARG A 313 5.56 -11.01 -25.21
N LYS A 314 6.10 -10.21 -26.14
CA LYS A 314 6.60 -8.86 -25.84
C LYS A 314 5.48 -7.96 -25.31
N LEU A 315 4.29 -8.04 -25.91
CA LEU A 315 3.15 -7.27 -25.46
C LEU A 315 2.66 -7.71 -24.08
N ILE A 316 2.55 -9.02 -23.81
CA ILE A 316 2.15 -9.53 -22.51
C ILE A 316 3.17 -9.16 -21.42
N GLN A 317 4.46 -9.18 -21.72
CA GLN A 317 5.48 -8.69 -20.81
C GLN A 317 5.28 -7.22 -20.43
N TYR A 318 4.96 -6.36 -21.41
CA TYR A 318 4.59 -4.98 -21.14
C TYR A 318 3.32 -4.86 -20.29
N LEU A 319 2.30 -5.70 -20.58
CA LEU A 319 1.01 -5.67 -19.90
C LEU A 319 1.08 -6.09 -18.42
N TYR A 320 2.10 -6.79 -17.97
CA TYR A 320 2.31 -7.03 -16.54
C TYR A 320 2.62 -5.74 -15.75
N ALA A 321 3.26 -4.75 -16.38
CA ALA A 321 3.48 -3.46 -15.75
C ALA A 321 2.35 -2.45 -16.04
N CYS A 322 1.76 -2.52 -17.24
CA CYS A 322 0.73 -1.60 -17.73
C CYS A 322 -0.44 -2.40 -18.32
N PRO A 323 -1.37 -2.93 -17.50
CA PRO A 323 -2.38 -3.89 -17.94
C PRO A 323 -3.55 -3.28 -18.75
N ALA A 324 -3.46 -2.03 -19.14
CA ALA A 324 -4.39 -1.35 -20.06
C ALA A 324 -3.65 -0.91 -21.32
N ILE A 325 -4.25 -1.09 -22.49
CA ILE A 325 -3.63 -0.69 -23.76
C ILE A 325 -4.66 -0.37 -24.84
N SER A 326 -4.35 0.61 -25.69
CA SER A 326 -5.08 0.90 -26.92
C SER A 326 -4.39 0.28 -28.15
N LEU A 327 -5.08 0.27 -29.31
CA LEU A 327 -4.46 -0.17 -30.56
C LEU A 327 -3.22 0.64 -30.93
N THR A 328 -3.25 1.95 -30.72
CA THR A 328 -2.09 2.84 -30.94
C THR A 328 -0.97 2.56 -29.93
N GLY A 329 -1.31 2.17 -28.71
CA GLY A 329 -0.35 1.70 -27.71
C GLY A 329 0.39 0.44 -28.18
N ILE A 330 -0.32 -0.53 -28.76
CA ILE A 330 0.29 -1.75 -29.32
C ILE A 330 1.25 -1.40 -30.47
N GLU A 331 0.84 -0.47 -31.38
CA GLU A 331 1.71 0.02 -32.46
C GLU A 331 3.02 0.59 -31.90
N SER A 332 2.91 1.43 -30.86
CA SER A 332 4.06 2.10 -30.23
C SER A 332 4.97 1.13 -29.48
N VAL A 333 4.40 0.30 -28.61
CA VAL A 333 5.16 -0.66 -27.77
C VAL A 333 5.95 -1.67 -28.59
N LEU A 334 5.35 -2.14 -29.71
CA LEU A 334 5.96 -3.18 -30.54
C LEU A 334 6.70 -2.62 -31.77
N GLY A 335 6.56 -1.34 -32.08
CA GLY A 335 7.14 -0.73 -33.30
C GLY A 335 6.56 -1.31 -34.59
N ILE A 336 5.29 -1.71 -34.60
CA ILE A 336 4.62 -2.35 -35.76
C ILE A 336 3.54 -1.45 -36.36
N LYS A 337 3.19 -1.73 -37.61
CA LYS A 337 2.12 -1.00 -38.32
C LYS A 337 0.74 -1.42 -37.80
N ARG A 338 -0.26 -0.57 -38.08
CA ARG A 338 -1.66 -0.71 -37.62
C ARG A 338 -2.32 -2.06 -37.93
N ASN A 339 -2.11 -2.60 -39.16
CA ASN A 339 -2.75 -3.86 -39.55
C ASN A 339 -2.20 -5.06 -38.76
N PRO A 340 -0.87 -5.28 -38.64
CA PRO A 340 -0.30 -6.29 -37.76
C PRO A 340 -0.73 -6.13 -36.29
N ALA A 341 -0.82 -4.89 -35.77
CA ALA A 341 -1.27 -4.60 -34.42
C ALA A 341 -2.75 -5.05 -34.22
N ARG A 342 -3.63 -4.74 -35.20
CA ARG A 342 -5.04 -5.15 -35.15
C ARG A 342 -5.20 -6.67 -35.19
N GLU A 343 -4.44 -7.37 -36.02
CA GLU A 343 -4.47 -8.83 -36.10
C GLU A 343 -3.97 -9.49 -34.79
N LEU A 344 -2.92 -8.90 -34.19
CA LEU A 344 -2.41 -9.36 -32.89
C LEU A 344 -3.45 -9.16 -31.80
N LEU A 345 -4.05 -7.97 -31.72
CA LEU A 345 -5.11 -7.62 -30.78
C LEU A 345 -6.28 -8.61 -30.89
N ALA A 346 -6.81 -8.82 -32.10
CA ALA A 346 -7.90 -9.78 -32.32
C ALA A 346 -7.51 -11.22 -31.90
N GLY A 347 -6.24 -11.60 -32.10
CA GLY A 347 -5.72 -12.88 -31.61
C GLY A 347 -5.72 -12.97 -30.08
N LEU A 348 -5.30 -11.92 -29.38
CA LEU A 348 -5.28 -11.88 -27.93
C LEU A 348 -6.69 -11.77 -27.33
N GLU A 349 -7.62 -11.06 -27.96
CA GLU A 349 -9.04 -11.07 -27.58
C GLU A 349 -9.62 -12.50 -27.70
N LYS A 350 -9.37 -13.17 -28.83
CA LYS A 350 -9.84 -14.57 -29.04
C LYS A 350 -9.26 -15.55 -28.01
N LEU A 351 -8.04 -15.33 -27.56
CA LEU A 351 -7.40 -16.10 -26.48
C LEU A 351 -7.90 -15.68 -25.09
N GLY A 352 -8.76 -14.67 -24.95
CA GLY A 352 -9.21 -14.14 -23.66
C GLY A 352 -8.09 -13.54 -22.82
N VAL A 353 -7.03 -13.00 -23.46
CA VAL A 353 -5.93 -12.28 -22.79
C VAL A 353 -6.31 -10.81 -22.60
N LEU A 354 -6.87 -10.22 -23.64
CA LEU A 354 -7.34 -8.84 -23.65
C LEU A 354 -8.85 -8.79 -23.79
N GLU A 355 -9.49 -7.89 -23.04
CA GLU A 355 -10.92 -7.64 -23.08
C GLU A 355 -11.18 -6.15 -23.27
N GLU A 356 -12.07 -5.80 -24.17
CA GLU A 356 -12.42 -4.42 -24.45
C GLU A 356 -13.32 -3.84 -23.35
N MET A 357 -12.93 -2.67 -22.80
CA MET A 357 -13.60 -2.07 -21.65
C MET A 357 -14.58 -0.94 -22.01
N THR A 358 -14.28 -0.17 -23.06
CA THR A 358 -14.92 1.14 -23.27
C THR A 358 -16.25 1.10 -24.00
N GLY A 359 -16.54 0.03 -24.78
CA GLY A 359 -17.71 -0.04 -25.67
C GLY A 359 -17.70 0.98 -26.81
N PHE A 360 -16.60 1.70 -27.03
CA PHE A 360 -16.50 2.75 -28.04
C PHE A 360 -16.19 2.18 -29.43
N LYS A 361 -16.65 2.88 -30.48
CA LYS A 361 -16.29 2.55 -31.87
C LYS A 361 -14.85 2.98 -32.22
N ARG A 362 -14.30 3.97 -31.52
CA ARG A 362 -12.94 4.51 -31.69
C ARG A 362 -12.29 4.67 -30.31
N ASN A 363 -10.96 4.72 -30.27
CA ASN A 363 -10.17 4.86 -29.04
C ASN A 363 -10.54 3.81 -27.99
N ARG A 364 -10.67 2.55 -28.44
CA ARG A 364 -10.98 1.41 -27.56
C ARG A 364 -9.80 1.10 -26.67
N ILE A 365 -10.07 0.85 -25.41
CA ILE A 365 -9.11 0.41 -24.42
C ILE A 365 -9.35 -1.06 -24.11
N PHE A 366 -8.28 -1.79 -24.01
CA PHE A 366 -8.28 -3.23 -23.73
C PHE A 366 -7.53 -3.49 -22.44
N LEU A 367 -8.15 -4.26 -21.56
CA LEU A 367 -7.58 -4.61 -20.27
C LEU A 367 -7.12 -6.07 -20.26
N PHE A 368 -6.03 -6.31 -19.53
CA PHE A 368 -5.55 -7.65 -19.21
C PHE A 368 -6.34 -8.20 -17.99
N GLN A 369 -7.62 -8.53 -18.20
CA GLN A 369 -8.59 -8.83 -17.15
C GLN A 369 -8.20 -10.01 -16.27
N SER A 370 -7.66 -11.10 -16.82
CA SER A 370 -7.23 -12.26 -16.03
C SER A 370 -6.09 -11.91 -15.06
N TYR A 371 -5.24 -10.96 -15.42
CA TYR A 371 -4.19 -10.46 -14.54
C TYR A 371 -4.72 -9.49 -13.50
N LEU A 372 -5.52 -8.50 -13.90
CA LEU A 372 -6.16 -7.56 -12.98
C LEU A 372 -7.05 -8.29 -11.97
N GLY A 373 -7.75 -9.34 -12.38
CA GLY A 373 -8.57 -10.16 -11.50
C GLY A 373 -7.82 -10.80 -10.32
N ILE A 374 -6.50 -11.03 -10.45
CA ILE A 374 -5.66 -11.53 -9.35
C ILE A 374 -5.53 -10.49 -8.21
N PHE A 375 -5.59 -9.20 -8.56
CA PHE A 375 -5.42 -8.09 -7.62
C PHE A 375 -6.74 -7.51 -7.10
N ARG A 376 -7.88 -7.90 -7.67
CA ARG A 376 -9.19 -7.47 -7.15
C ARG A 376 -9.41 -7.99 -5.74
N ASP A 377 -9.95 -7.16 -4.89
CA ASP A 377 -10.42 -7.59 -3.58
C ASP A 377 -11.73 -8.39 -3.78
N HIS A 378 -11.75 -9.62 -3.31
CA HIS A 378 -13.01 -10.38 -3.24
C HIS A 378 -13.89 -9.72 -2.18
N ARG A 379 -14.80 -8.83 -2.59
CA ARG A 379 -15.84 -8.32 -1.71
C ARG A 379 -16.71 -9.52 -1.29
N VAL A 380 -17.03 -9.60 -0.01
CA VAL A 380 -17.85 -10.69 0.59
C VAL A 380 -19.22 -10.88 -0.09
N GLY A 381 -19.59 -9.99 -1.02
CA GLY A 381 -20.82 -10.08 -1.81
C GLY A 381 -20.74 -10.99 -3.07
N ASP A 382 -19.54 -11.24 -3.60
CA ASP A 382 -19.41 -12.00 -4.88
C ASP A 382 -19.53 -13.53 -4.72
N GLN A 383 -19.42 -14.05 -3.49
CA GLN A 383 -19.62 -15.49 -3.23
C GLN A 383 -21.08 -15.95 -3.33
N LEU A 384 -22.04 -15.03 -3.38
CA LEU A 384 -23.46 -15.39 -3.55
C LEU A 384 -23.87 -15.53 -5.01
N SER A 385 -23.15 -14.98 -5.98
CA SER A 385 -23.46 -15.09 -7.41
C SER A 385 -22.89 -16.35 -8.06
N ASP A 386 -21.75 -16.86 -7.60
CA ASP A 386 -21.15 -18.10 -8.14
C ASP A 386 -21.88 -19.39 -7.70
N ASN A 387 -22.64 -19.35 -6.62
CA ASN A 387 -23.44 -20.49 -6.13
C ASN A 387 -24.88 -20.53 -6.70
N ALA A 388 -25.33 -19.45 -7.35
CA ALA A 388 -26.66 -19.41 -7.94
C ALA A 388 -26.73 -20.07 -9.34
N GLY A 389 -25.57 -20.29 -9.98
CA GLY A 389 -25.47 -20.90 -11.32
C GLY A 389 -25.39 -22.43 -11.35
N LYS A 390 -25.39 -23.13 -10.21
CA LYS A 390 -25.35 -24.61 -10.14
C LYS A 390 -26.54 -25.19 -9.40
N ARG A 391 -27.72 -24.92 -9.90
CA ARG A 391 -28.90 -25.75 -9.66
C ARG A 391 -29.51 -26.04 -11.02
N GLU A 392 -29.11 -27.13 -11.62
CA GLU A 392 -29.84 -27.83 -12.69
C GLU A 392 -30.89 -28.77 -12.09
N PRO A 393 -31.91 -29.10 -12.88
CA PRO A 393 -33.24 -29.53 -12.47
C PRO A 393 -33.31 -30.94 -11.88
#